data_a994b8efd898b4af8367f80cf65c0354
#
_entry.id   a994b8efd898b4af8367f80cf65c0354
#
_cell.length_a   1.000
_cell.length_b   1.000
_cell.length_c   1.000
_cell.angle_alpha   90.00
_cell.angle_beta   90.00
_cell.angle_gamma   90.00
#
_symmetry.space_group_name_H-M   'P 1'
#
loop_
_entity.id
_entity.type
_entity.pdbx_description
1 polymer ?
#
loop_
_entity_poly.entity_id
_entity_poly.type
_entity_poly.pdbx_seq_one_letter_code
_entity_poly.pdbx_strand_id
1 'polypeptide(L)'
;MVVPVNRNDIFGLIRPDNDAHTLGISTVATLIEECGFKVIIGDAGITAAVSEIQKTDNISLLCNWISKNKITRLGFSYRLEPADAQLSFGKVYHLLKQNNQFKEQGGSIIQVYFSGLPEACTRIQNEYRNQIPVFMGDETQVETAIRLGIPESAIPKTISEGSKYDDDRLTFTRNLIKSGEYNFLPPNLRFTYRNFGTRKDTLAERIINNRKPEYPPLMRVHAGPYSSDYTRAKKEFNSWLNILAETHYLDIISVGSSQLSQSDFGQEWGDKPNGGGVPINSEQDLVDIYNASRPMLVRTYAGTRNIPYLASVYEQTINIAWHALSFWWFNQIDGRGPYTVKENLKQHLETLKYIARTGKPFEPNIPHHFAFRGADDYSYVLSSYLAARTAKHTGVRYFVLQVMLNTPKSTWGVQDLAKARALLKLVRELEDNTFTVFLQPRAGLDYFSPELEKAKAQLAAVSTMMDDIEPENEQSPDIIHVVSYCEAVKLATPEFINESIQITTKSIFEYRKLKKSGMIDNMINNIDVKERTEDLYNEVKSIVATIESNIPEPYSAEGLYTIFAKGIMPVPYLWEGREEFKEAIKWKTGLVNGGIKVIDDNGNPMNPGLRIQQIFMR
;
A
#
# COMPACT_ATOMS: atom_id res chain seq x y z
N MET A 1 14.43 9.16 -28.60
CA MET A 1 15.60 9.75 -27.89
C MET A 1 15.06 10.65 -26.79
N VAL A 2 15.55 10.54 -25.57
CA VAL A 2 15.08 11.38 -24.44
C VAL A 2 15.64 12.78 -24.61
N VAL A 3 14.78 13.80 -24.52
CA VAL A 3 15.21 15.20 -24.60
C VAL A 3 15.64 15.66 -23.20
N PRO A 4 16.86 16.19 -23.00
CA PRO A 4 17.31 16.68 -21.69
C PRO A 4 16.36 17.71 -21.08
N VAL A 5 16.16 17.65 -19.76
CA VAL A 5 15.30 18.56 -19.02
C VAL A 5 16.02 19.87 -18.73
N ASN A 6 15.35 21.00 -18.92
CA ASN A 6 15.83 22.32 -18.57
C ASN A 6 15.15 22.82 -17.29
N ARG A 7 15.79 23.76 -16.57
CA ARG A 7 15.27 24.31 -15.29
C ARG A 7 13.86 24.90 -15.37
N ASN A 8 13.43 25.33 -16.56
CA ASN A 8 12.11 25.93 -16.78
C ASN A 8 11.05 24.92 -17.23
N ASP A 9 11.43 23.64 -17.39
CA ASP A 9 10.48 22.59 -17.77
C ASP A 9 9.52 22.33 -16.61
N ILE A 10 8.26 22.10 -16.97
CA ILE A 10 7.18 21.77 -16.03
C ILE A 10 6.62 20.41 -16.44
N PHE A 11 6.61 19.48 -15.50
CA PHE A 11 6.01 18.16 -15.68
C PHE A 11 4.52 18.21 -15.38
N GLY A 12 3.71 17.65 -16.26
CA GLY A 12 2.30 17.37 -16.03
C GLY A 12 2.09 15.88 -15.98
N LEU A 13 1.46 15.35 -14.93
CA LEU A 13 1.17 13.93 -14.79
C LEU A 13 -0.33 13.70 -14.84
N ILE A 14 -0.78 12.81 -15.73
CA ILE A 14 -2.20 12.49 -15.93
C ILE A 14 -2.44 10.97 -15.93
N ARG A 15 -3.66 10.59 -15.62
CA ARG A 15 -4.18 9.23 -15.73
C ARG A 15 -5.68 9.26 -16.03
N PRO A 16 -6.28 8.21 -16.53
CA PRO A 16 -7.75 8.07 -16.55
C PRO A 16 -8.31 7.72 -15.16
N ASP A 17 -9.57 8.02 -14.90
CA ASP A 17 -10.24 7.84 -13.61
C ASP A 17 -10.48 6.37 -13.22
N ASN A 18 -10.64 5.50 -14.23
CA ASN A 18 -10.79 4.06 -14.02
C ASN A 18 -9.53 3.37 -13.49
N ASP A 19 -8.37 4.03 -13.51
CA ASP A 19 -7.13 3.52 -12.92
C ASP A 19 -6.92 4.11 -11.52
N ALA A 20 -7.20 3.33 -10.49
CA ALA A 20 -7.02 3.74 -9.09
C ALA A 20 -5.56 3.70 -8.59
N HIS A 21 -4.59 3.30 -9.44
CA HIS A 21 -3.18 3.17 -9.05
C HIS A 21 -2.47 4.54 -9.04
N THR A 22 -2.62 5.26 -7.95
CA THR A 22 -2.06 6.62 -7.78
C THR A 22 -0.62 6.65 -7.29
N LEU A 23 -0.15 5.55 -6.69
CA LEU A 23 1.16 5.48 -6.04
C LEU A 23 2.32 5.79 -7.00
N GLY A 24 2.33 5.19 -8.20
CA GLY A 24 3.39 5.42 -9.18
C GLY A 24 3.51 6.90 -9.59
N ILE A 25 2.39 7.58 -9.78
CA ILE A 25 2.38 9.02 -10.11
C ILE A 25 2.91 9.84 -8.93
N SER A 26 2.48 9.54 -7.70
CA SER A 26 2.93 10.26 -6.50
C SER A 26 4.45 10.08 -6.29
N THR A 27 4.96 8.86 -6.44
CA THR A 27 6.39 8.56 -6.29
C THR A 27 7.24 9.30 -7.33
N VAL A 28 6.80 9.31 -8.60
CA VAL A 28 7.51 10.03 -9.67
C VAL A 28 7.41 11.53 -9.48
N ALA A 29 6.27 12.06 -9.03
CA ALA A 29 6.12 13.47 -8.72
C ALA A 29 7.11 13.92 -7.62
N THR A 30 7.19 13.14 -6.52
CA THR A 30 8.16 13.38 -5.45
C THR A 30 9.59 13.42 -5.98
N LEU A 31 9.97 12.41 -6.78
CA LEU A 31 11.31 12.34 -7.37
C LEU A 31 11.64 13.57 -8.23
N ILE A 32 10.69 14.01 -9.06
CA ILE A 32 10.85 15.20 -9.91
C ILE A 32 11.07 16.47 -9.04
N GLU A 33 10.29 16.62 -7.96
CA GLU A 33 10.41 17.74 -7.01
C GLU A 33 11.74 17.71 -6.25
N GLU A 34 12.17 16.53 -5.78
CA GLU A 34 13.46 16.32 -5.11
C GLU A 34 14.64 16.66 -6.02
N CYS A 35 14.52 16.41 -7.32
CA CYS A 35 15.49 16.84 -8.33
C CYS A 35 15.40 18.35 -8.67
N GLY A 36 14.51 19.11 -8.03
CA GLY A 36 14.39 20.58 -8.19
C GLY A 36 13.53 21.03 -9.37
N PHE A 37 12.67 20.18 -9.93
CA PHE A 37 11.78 20.51 -11.02
C PHE A 37 10.33 20.63 -10.57
N LYS A 38 9.55 21.44 -11.28
CA LYS A 38 8.13 21.62 -11.00
C LYS A 38 7.29 20.50 -11.62
N VAL A 39 6.36 19.95 -10.83
CA VAL A 39 5.39 18.97 -11.30
C VAL A 39 3.96 19.42 -10.94
N ILE A 40 3.01 19.08 -11.82
CA ILE A 40 1.58 19.34 -11.63
C ILE A 40 0.83 18.06 -11.98
N ILE A 41 0.06 17.54 -11.04
CA ILE A 41 -0.78 16.36 -11.25
C ILE A 41 -2.16 16.83 -11.68
N GLY A 42 -2.76 16.15 -12.68
CA GLY A 42 -4.14 16.40 -13.09
C GLY A 42 -5.12 16.09 -11.96
N ASP A 43 -6.01 17.03 -11.68
CA ASP A 43 -7.08 16.88 -10.70
C ASP A 43 -8.18 15.92 -11.18
N ALA A 44 -9.24 15.72 -10.38
CA ALA A 44 -10.35 14.84 -10.72
C ALA A 44 -11.03 15.23 -12.04
N GLY A 45 -11.13 16.54 -12.34
CA GLY A 45 -11.70 17.02 -13.60
C GLY A 45 -10.86 16.60 -14.81
N ILE A 46 -9.52 16.73 -14.72
CA ILE A 46 -8.59 16.27 -15.77
C ILE A 46 -8.60 14.75 -15.87
N THR A 47 -8.65 14.03 -14.75
CA THR A 47 -8.68 12.57 -14.71
C THR A 47 -9.94 12.02 -15.40
N ALA A 48 -11.12 12.60 -15.13
CA ALA A 48 -12.37 12.26 -15.78
C ALA A 48 -12.34 12.62 -17.29
N ALA A 49 -11.79 13.78 -17.65
CA ALA A 49 -11.64 14.21 -19.04
C ALA A 49 -10.75 13.25 -19.84
N VAL A 50 -9.67 12.74 -19.24
CA VAL A 50 -8.76 11.77 -19.88
C VAL A 50 -9.46 10.44 -20.15
N SER A 51 -10.35 9.97 -19.28
CA SER A 51 -11.11 8.73 -19.49
C SER A 51 -12.05 8.80 -20.67
N GLU A 52 -12.64 9.96 -20.94
CA GLU A 52 -13.56 10.19 -22.05
C GLU A 52 -13.01 11.24 -23.04
N ILE A 53 -11.72 11.17 -23.34
CA ILE A 53 -10.95 12.20 -24.06
C ILE A 53 -11.49 12.49 -25.48
N GLN A 54 -12.30 11.60 -26.05
CA GLN A 54 -12.91 11.78 -27.37
C GLN A 54 -14.01 12.86 -27.41
N LYS A 55 -14.55 13.25 -26.24
CA LYS A 55 -15.51 14.36 -26.16
C LYS A 55 -14.80 15.69 -26.38
N THR A 56 -15.35 16.54 -27.24
CA THR A 56 -14.74 17.84 -27.61
C THR A 56 -14.43 18.71 -26.39
N ASP A 57 -15.32 18.73 -25.40
CA ASP A 57 -15.13 19.52 -24.19
C ASP A 57 -13.95 18.98 -23.34
N ASN A 58 -13.78 17.66 -23.31
CA ASN A 58 -12.73 17.00 -22.51
C ASN A 58 -11.33 17.25 -23.09
N ILE A 59 -11.16 17.13 -24.41
CA ILE A 59 -9.86 17.46 -25.02
C ILE A 59 -9.56 18.96 -24.88
N SER A 60 -10.56 19.83 -24.99
CA SER A 60 -10.41 21.27 -24.77
C SER A 60 -9.99 21.57 -23.33
N LEU A 61 -10.57 20.88 -22.35
CA LEU A 61 -10.22 21.01 -20.94
C LEU A 61 -8.76 20.60 -20.70
N LEU A 62 -8.33 19.47 -21.27
CA LEU A 62 -6.94 19.01 -21.16
C LEU A 62 -5.96 19.98 -21.82
N CYS A 63 -6.25 20.47 -23.04
CA CYS A 63 -5.42 21.45 -23.74
C CYS A 63 -5.30 22.77 -22.94
N ASN A 64 -6.40 23.25 -22.37
CA ASN A 64 -6.42 24.43 -21.52
C ASN A 64 -5.58 24.25 -20.24
N TRP A 65 -5.68 23.07 -19.61
CA TRP A 65 -4.88 22.74 -18.44
C TRP A 65 -3.37 22.72 -18.76
N ILE A 66 -2.98 22.11 -19.89
CA ILE A 66 -1.59 22.09 -20.37
C ILE A 66 -1.09 23.52 -20.59
N SER A 67 -1.83 24.35 -21.31
CA SER A 67 -1.44 25.71 -21.66
C SER A 67 -1.39 26.64 -20.44
N LYS A 68 -2.41 26.60 -19.56
CA LYS A 68 -2.49 27.39 -18.33
C LYS A 68 -1.32 27.13 -17.40
N ASN A 69 -0.93 25.86 -17.29
CA ASN A 69 0.14 25.42 -16.39
C ASN A 69 1.51 25.40 -17.08
N LYS A 70 1.59 25.76 -18.38
CA LYS A 70 2.84 25.77 -19.18
C LYS A 70 3.57 24.43 -19.16
N ILE A 71 2.82 23.32 -19.24
CA ILE A 71 3.37 21.98 -19.18
C ILE A 71 4.21 21.72 -20.43
N THR A 72 5.47 21.32 -20.23
CA THR A 72 6.41 20.98 -21.30
C THR A 72 6.71 19.50 -21.37
N ARG A 73 6.47 18.76 -20.28
CA ARG A 73 6.74 17.33 -20.14
C ARG A 73 5.46 16.65 -19.65
N LEU A 74 4.83 15.80 -20.47
CA LEU A 74 3.56 15.17 -20.13
C LEU A 74 3.75 13.68 -19.85
N GLY A 75 3.51 13.23 -18.63
CA GLY A 75 3.48 11.82 -18.24
C GLY A 75 2.06 11.27 -18.20
N PHE A 76 1.82 10.15 -18.84
CA PHE A 76 0.57 9.40 -18.81
C PHE A 76 0.78 8.06 -18.11
N SER A 77 -0.01 7.77 -17.11
CA SER A 77 0.06 6.53 -16.33
C SER A 77 -1.21 5.68 -16.52
N TYR A 78 -1.05 4.38 -16.79
CA TYR A 78 -2.15 3.43 -16.84
C TYR A 78 -1.67 2.01 -16.53
N ARG A 79 -2.19 1.40 -15.47
CA ARG A 79 -1.71 0.11 -14.94
C ARG A 79 -2.75 -1.01 -14.89
N LEU A 80 -3.83 -0.90 -15.64
CA LEU A 80 -4.82 -1.97 -15.77
C LEU A 80 -4.47 -2.89 -16.96
N GLU A 81 -5.35 -3.05 -17.90
CA GLU A 81 -5.19 -3.98 -19.01
C GLU A 81 -4.29 -3.38 -20.12
N PRO A 82 -3.27 -4.13 -20.64
CA PRO A 82 -2.29 -3.60 -21.60
C PRO A 82 -2.85 -3.09 -22.92
N ALA A 83 -3.89 -3.73 -23.47
CA ALA A 83 -4.51 -3.27 -24.71
C ALA A 83 -5.30 -1.97 -24.50
N ASP A 84 -6.03 -1.86 -23.39
CA ASP A 84 -6.73 -0.64 -23.03
C ASP A 84 -5.77 0.52 -22.75
N ALA A 85 -4.61 0.23 -22.12
CA ALA A 85 -3.56 1.20 -21.89
C ALA A 85 -3.02 1.78 -23.20
N GLN A 86 -2.72 0.91 -24.18
CA GLN A 86 -2.26 1.31 -25.51
C GLN A 86 -3.31 2.18 -26.23
N LEU A 87 -4.56 1.75 -26.20
CA LEU A 87 -5.67 2.48 -26.85
C LEU A 87 -5.92 3.85 -26.18
N SER A 88 -5.94 3.90 -24.85
CA SER A 88 -6.17 5.14 -24.09
C SER A 88 -5.05 6.14 -24.32
N PHE A 89 -3.79 5.71 -24.18
CA PHE A 89 -2.63 6.55 -24.48
C PHE A 89 -2.63 7.05 -25.92
N GLY A 90 -2.90 6.17 -26.89
CA GLY A 90 -2.95 6.50 -28.31
C GLY A 90 -3.98 7.58 -28.61
N LYS A 91 -5.18 7.49 -28.04
CA LYS A 91 -6.24 8.50 -28.19
C LYS A 91 -5.78 9.87 -27.67
N VAL A 92 -5.22 9.93 -26.46
CA VAL A 92 -4.72 11.17 -25.88
C VAL A 92 -3.60 11.75 -26.74
N TYR A 93 -2.60 10.95 -27.11
CA TYR A 93 -1.47 11.38 -27.91
C TYR A 93 -1.90 11.97 -29.27
N HIS A 94 -2.79 11.26 -30.02
CA HIS A 94 -3.26 11.72 -31.32
C HIS A 94 -4.10 12.98 -31.25
N LEU A 95 -5.00 13.10 -30.25
CA LEU A 95 -5.81 14.28 -30.05
C LEU A 95 -4.96 15.51 -29.65
N LEU A 96 -3.94 15.35 -28.81
CA LEU A 96 -3.00 16.41 -28.50
C LEU A 96 -2.23 16.87 -29.75
N LYS A 97 -1.85 15.94 -30.62
CA LYS A 97 -1.19 16.25 -31.91
C LYS A 97 -2.14 16.98 -32.86
N GLN A 98 -3.38 16.57 -32.98
CA GLN A 98 -4.41 17.24 -33.79
C GLN A 98 -4.73 18.66 -33.30
N ASN A 99 -4.59 18.90 -31.99
CA ASN A 99 -4.81 20.23 -31.38
C ASN A 99 -3.52 21.05 -31.23
N ASN A 100 -2.45 20.72 -31.97
CA ASN A 100 -1.19 21.46 -32.04
C ASN A 100 -0.54 21.72 -30.67
N GLN A 101 -0.62 20.75 -29.74
CA GLN A 101 -0.07 20.93 -28.38
C GLN A 101 1.44 20.70 -28.31
N PHE A 102 2.06 20.08 -29.33
CA PHE A 102 3.49 19.80 -29.38
C PHE A 102 4.30 21.01 -29.84
N LYS A 103 5.53 21.15 -29.29
CA LYS A 103 6.43 22.28 -29.59
C LYS A 103 6.71 22.44 -31.08
N GLU A 104 6.86 21.34 -31.80
CA GLU A 104 7.06 21.34 -33.26
C GLU A 104 5.87 21.91 -34.06
N GLN A 105 4.70 22.02 -33.43
CA GLN A 105 3.47 22.57 -33.97
C GLN A 105 3.08 23.92 -33.37
N GLY A 106 3.96 24.51 -32.52
CA GLY A 106 3.72 25.77 -31.84
C GLY A 106 3.12 25.65 -30.43
N GLY A 107 2.88 24.43 -29.93
CA GLY A 107 2.44 24.16 -28.56
C GLY A 107 3.57 24.16 -27.53
N SER A 108 3.30 23.69 -26.32
CA SER A 108 4.27 23.68 -25.23
C SER A 108 4.94 22.32 -24.98
N ILE A 109 4.32 21.20 -25.38
CA ILE A 109 4.82 19.85 -25.07
C ILE A 109 6.08 19.52 -25.86
N ILE A 110 7.17 19.26 -25.13
CA ILE A 110 8.48 18.85 -25.69
C ILE A 110 8.61 17.33 -25.72
N GLN A 111 8.12 16.66 -24.67
CA GLN A 111 8.24 15.22 -24.50
C GLN A 111 6.99 14.65 -23.82
N VAL A 112 6.55 13.48 -24.30
CA VAL A 112 5.52 12.68 -23.64
C VAL A 112 6.17 11.41 -23.11
N TYR A 113 5.69 10.92 -21.96
CA TYR A 113 6.13 9.71 -21.28
C TYR A 113 4.93 8.80 -21.04
N PHE A 114 5.18 7.51 -21.01
CA PHE A 114 4.18 6.52 -20.63
C PHE A 114 4.68 5.67 -19.45
N SER A 115 3.80 5.41 -18.48
CA SER A 115 4.06 4.48 -17.38
C SER A 115 2.92 3.44 -17.32
N GLY A 116 3.27 2.16 -17.30
CA GLY A 116 2.29 1.09 -17.28
C GLY A 116 2.89 -0.29 -17.06
N LEU A 117 2.07 -1.32 -17.30
CA LEU A 117 2.55 -2.71 -17.26
C LEU A 117 3.57 -2.99 -18.37
N PRO A 118 4.52 -3.93 -18.19
CA PRO A 118 5.58 -4.20 -19.16
C PRO A 118 5.08 -4.47 -20.57
N GLU A 119 3.98 -5.22 -20.71
CA GLU A 119 3.39 -5.50 -22.01
C GLU A 119 2.83 -4.24 -22.69
N ALA A 120 2.15 -3.36 -21.94
CA ALA A 120 1.69 -2.06 -22.44
C ALA A 120 2.87 -1.19 -22.89
N CYS A 121 3.93 -1.13 -22.08
CA CYS A 121 5.16 -0.41 -22.41
C CYS A 121 5.78 -0.92 -23.71
N THR A 122 5.88 -2.23 -23.87
CA THR A 122 6.43 -2.87 -25.08
C THR A 122 5.58 -2.53 -26.30
N ARG A 123 4.24 -2.60 -26.20
CA ARG A 123 3.32 -2.24 -27.30
C ARG A 123 3.50 -0.78 -27.72
N ILE A 124 3.57 0.14 -26.76
CA ILE A 124 3.76 1.57 -27.03
C ILE A 124 5.14 1.86 -27.62
N GLN A 125 6.22 1.24 -27.11
CA GLN A 125 7.54 1.38 -27.71
C GLN A 125 7.59 0.95 -29.16
N ASN A 126 6.96 -0.17 -29.49
CA ASN A 126 6.89 -0.68 -30.86
C ASN A 126 6.06 0.25 -31.78
N GLU A 127 4.89 0.69 -31.34
CA GLU A 127 3.99 1.56 -32.09
C GLU A 127 4.63 2.92 -32.39
N TYR A 128 5.29 3.52 -31.40
CA TYR A 128 5.91 4.83 -31.51
C TYR A 128 7.43 4.76 -31.80
N ARG A 129 7.94 3.60 -32.24
CA ARG A 129 9.35 3.40 -32.66
C ARG A 129 10.37 3.93 -31.65
N ASN A 130 10.16 3.63 -30.36
CA ASN A 130 10.98 4.09 -29.23
C ASN A 130 11.10 5.62 -29.08
N GLN A 131 10.16 6.40 -29.62
CA GLN A 131 10.14 7.86 -29.43
C GLN A 131 9.56 8.25 -28.06
N ILE A 132 8.70 7.41 -27.49
CA ILE A 132 8.09 7.60 -26.19
C ILE A 132 8.90 6.85 -25.14
N PRO A 133 9.55 7.53 -24.17
CA PRO A 133 10.16 6.86 -23.03
C PRO A 133 9.08 6.20 -22.18
N VAL A 134 9.30 4.95 -21.79
CA VAL A 134 8.35 4.17 -21.00
C VAL A 134 8.94 3.78 -19.66
N PHE A 135 8.07 3.61 -18.65
CA PHE A 135 8.41 3.22 -17.29
C PHE A 135 7.59 2.00 -16.89
N MET A 136 8.28 0.91 -16.60
CA MET A 136 7.67 -0.38 -16.25
C MET A 136 7.49 -0.56 -14.73
N GLY A 137 8.15 0.31 -13.94
CA GLY A 137 8.09 0.29 -12.48
C GLY A 137 9.21 -0.51 -11.81
N ASP A 138 10.18 -1.02 -12.58
CA ASP A 138 11.38 -1.70 -12.09
C ASP A 138 12.60 -0.78 -12.01
N GLU A 139 12.46 0.43 -12.54
CA GLU A 139 13.53 1.40 -12.51
C GLU A 139 13.82 1.84 -11.07
N THR A 140 15.11 1.97 -10.76
CA THR A 140 15.56 2.71 -9.58
C THR A 140 15.18 4.20 -9.71
N GLN A 141 15.22 4.95 -8.61
CA GLN A 141 14.97 6.40 -8.67
C GLN A 141 15.96 7.11 -9.60
N VAL A 142 17.23 6.71 -9.57
CA VAL A 142 18.27 7.24 -10.47
C VAL A 142 17.96 6.94 -11.93
N GLU A 143 17.63 5.68 -12.25
CA GLU A 143 17.26 5.29 -13.62
C GLU A 143 15.99 6.01 -14.08
N THR A 144 15.01 6.20 -13.20
CA THR A 144 13.79 6.96 -13.48
C THR A 144 14.12 8.42 -13.81
N ALA A 145 14.95 9.08 -12.99
CA ALA A 145 15.36 10.46 -13.21
C ALA A 145 16.11 10.62 -14.56
N ILE A 146 17.07 9.74 -14.83
CA ILE A 146 17.83 9.74 -16.10
C ILE A 146 16.89 9.52 -17.29
N ARG A 147 15.95 8.58 -17.19
CA ARG A 147 14.98 8.26 -18.25
C ARG A 147 13.94 9.37 -18.46
N LEU A 148 13.67 10.19 -17.43
CA LEU A 148 12.91 11.45 -17.57
C LEU A 148 13.70 12.54 -18.30
N GLY A 149 15.03 12.39 -18.44
CA GLY A 149 15.93 13.38 -19.02
C GLY A 149 16.51 14.34 -17.97
N ILE A 150 16.35 14.06 -16.69
CA ILE A 150 16.93 14.83 -15.58
C ILE A 150 18.46 14.58 -15.58
N PRO A 151 19.28 15.64 -15.58
CA PRO A 151 20.74 15.46 -15.57
C PRO A 151 21.21 14.90 -14.22
N GLU A 152 22.21 14.03 -14.23
CA GLU A 152 22.78 13.38 -13.02
C GLU A 152 23.18 14.41 -11.95
N SER A 153 23.63 15.60 -12.34
CA SER A 153 24.01 16.68 -11.43
C SER A 153 22.82 17.27 -10.65
N ALA A 154 21.59 17.01 -11.08
CA ALA A 154 20.36 17.44 -10.39
C ALA A 154 19.77 16.32 -9.51
N ILE A 155 20.32 15.10 -9.57
CA ILE A 155 19.89 13.99 -8.73
C ILE A 155 20.55 14.12 -7.35
N PRO A 156 19.78 14.27 -6.26
CA PRO A 156 20.36 14.36 -4.92
C PRO A 156 21.15 13.09 -4.56
N LYS A 157 22.27 13.26 -3.85
CA LYS A 157 23.09 12.12 -3.38
C LYS A 157 22.28 11.15 -2.52
N THR A 158 21.33 11.64 -1.74
CA THR A 158 20.42 10.85 -0.92
C THR A 158 19.57 9.87 -1.70
N ILE A 159 19.37 10.10 -2.99
CA ILE A 159 18.63 9.20 -3.89
C ILE A 159 19.55 8.12 -4.48
N SER A 160 20.85 8.43 -4.66
CA SER A 160 21.83 7.52 -5.28
C SER A 160 22.52 6.58 -4.29
N GLU A 161 22.42 6.85 -2.98
CA GLU A 161 23.02 6.02 -1.94
C GLU A 161 22.02 4.94 -1.49
N GLY A 162 22.47 3.68 -1.44
CA GLY A 162 21.68 2.53 -0.98
C GLY A 162 22.02 2.12 0.45
N SER A 163 21.34 1.09 0.96
CA SER A 163 21.59 0.49 2.26
C SER A 163 22.34 -0.84 2.09
N LYS A 164 23.49 -0.98 2.76
CA LYS A 164 24.21 -2.27 2.82
C LYS A 164 23.32 -3.42 3.32
N TYR A 165 22.43 -3.11 4.25
CA TYR A 165 21.44 -4.05 4.75
C TYR A 165 20.57 -4.63 3.63
N ASP A 166 20.11 -3.81 2.69
CA ASP A 166 19.28 -4.25 1.57
C ASP A 166 20.09 -5.08 0.56
N ASP A 167 21.34 -4.67 0.27
CA ASP A 167 22.23 -5.37 -0.66
C ASP A 167 22.59 -6.77 -0.17
N ASP A 168 22.95 -6.91 1.12
CA ASP A 168 23.30 -8.19 1.73
C ASP A 168 22.13 -9.19 1.64
N ARG A 169 20.91 -8.73 1.89
CA ARG A 169 19.70 -9.55 1.80
C ARG A 169 19.34 -9.94 0.38
N LEU A 170 19.41 -9.00 -0.54
CA LEU A 170 19.17 -9.31 -1.95
C LEU A 170 20.22 -10.31 -2.50
N THR A 171 21.46 -10.22 -2.05
CA THR A 171 22.51 -11.18 -2.44
C THR A 171 22.22 -12.58 -1.91
N PHE A 172 21.89 -12.71 -0.64
CA PHE A 172 21.48 -13.98 -0.05
C PHE A 172 20.29 -14.59 -0.79
N THR A 173 19.24 -13.78 -1.02
CA THR A 173 17.98 -14.27 -1.56
C THR A 173 18.03 -14.59 -3.03
N ARG A 174 18.86 -13.89 -3.83
CA ARG A 174 19.14 -14.30 -5.22
C ARG A 174 19.72 -15.73 -5.30
N ASN A 175 20.63 -16.08 -4.39
CA ASN A 175 21.19 -17.42 -4.33
C ASN A 175 20.12 -18.45 -3.92
N LEU A 176 19.26 -18.12 -2.95
CA LEU A 176 18.16 -18.97 -2.52
C LEU A 176 17.16 -19.23 -3.66
N ILE A 177 16.74 -18.20 -4.40
CA ILE A 177 15.83 -18.36 -5.54
C ILE A 177 16.49 -19.21 -6.64
N LYS A 178 17.76 -18.93 -6.95
CA LYS A 178 18.51 -19.69 -7.96
C LYS A 178 18.64 -21.18 -7.62
N SER A 179 18.68 -21.56 -6.34
CA SER A 179 18.74 -22.97 -5.93
C SER A 179 17.46 -23.75 -6.23
N GLY A 180 16.30 -23.07 -6.28
CA GLY A 180 14.99 -23.68 -6.47
C GLY A 180 14.51 -24.57 -5.31
N GLU A 181 15.26 -24.62 -4.20
CA GLU A 181 14.92 -25.51 -3.06
C GLU A 181 13.60 -25.18 -2.38
N TYR A 182 13.12 -23.95 -2.50
CA TYR A 182 11.81 -23.54 -1.94
C TYR A 182 10.64 -24.32 -2.53
N ASN A 183 10.74 -24.80 -3.77
CA ASN A 183 9.70 -25.59 -4.44
C ASN A 183 9.44 -26.95 -3.79
N PHE A 184 10.40 -27.45 -3.00
CA PHE A 184 10.30 -28.76 -2.33
C PHE A 184 9.81 -28.65 -0.89
N LEU A 185 9.43 -27.46 -0.42
CA LEU A 185 8.84 -27.34 0.92
C LEU A 185 7.47 -28.01 0.96
N PRO A 186 7.24 -28.91 1.94
CA PRO A 186 5.93 -29.51 2.11
C PRO A 186 4.93 -28.50 2.70
N PRO A 187 3.61 -28.74 2.52
CA PRO A 187 2.59 -27.95 3.19
C PRO A 187 2.65 -28.09 4.72
N ASN A 188 2.15 -27.08 5.40
CA ASN A 188 2.21 -26.99 6.87
C ASN A 188 0.99 -27.65 7.53
N LEU A 189 1.00 -28.96 7.69
CA LEU A 189 -0.05 -29.71 8.39
C LEU A 189 0.14 -29.65 9.93
N ARG A 190 0.09 -28.44 10.51
CA ARG A 190 0.49 -28.19 11.90
C ARG A 190 -0.65 -28.09 12.91
N PHE A 191 -1.88 -28.02 12.46
CA PHE A 191 -3.02 -27.79 13.34
C PHE A 191 -3.81 -29.05 13.63
N THR A 192 -3.97 -29.38 14.90
CA THR A 192 -4.69 -30.55 15.40
C THR A 192 -5.67 -30.22 16.54
N TYR A 193 -5.89 -28.94 16.84
CA TYR A 193 -6.81 -28.54 17.92
C TYR A 193 -8.28 -28.69 17.49
N ARG A 194 -9.16 -28.86 18.50
CA ARG A 194 -10.58 -29.25 18.33
C ARG A 194 -11.37 -28.33 17.37
N ASN A 195 -11.12 -27.03 17.43
CA ASN A 195 -11.91 -26.05 16.66
C ASN A 195 -11.36 -25.82 15.25
N PHE A 196 -10.19 -26.36 14.91
CA PHE A 196 -9.53 -26.14 13.63
C PHE A 196 -10.46 -26.41 12.44
N GLY A 197 -10.59 -25.42 11.55
CA GLY A 197 -11.42 -25.49 10.36
C GLY A 197 -12.94 -25.42 10.60
N THR A 198 -13.40 -25.33 11.85
CA THR A 198 -14.82 -25.19 12.18
C THR A 198 -15.28 -23.74 12.27
N ARG A 199 -16.59 -23.50 12.45
CA ARG A 199 -17.12 -22.15 12.73
C ARG A 199 -16.67 -21.56 14.07
N LYS A 200 -16.06 -22.33 14.95
CA LYS A 200 -15.51 -21.87 16.23
C LYS A 200 -14.04 -21.52 16.15
N ASP A 201 -13.42 -21.79 15.02
CA ASP A 201 -12.02 -21.47 14.78
C ASP A 201 -11.81 -19.97 14.69
N THR A 202 -10.85 -19.44 15.44
CA THR A 202 -10.54 -18.02 15.52
C THR A 202 -9.07 -17.74 15.24
N LEU A 203 -8.77 -16.51 14.80
CA LEU A 203 -7.38 -16.09 14.61
C LEU A 203 -6.56 -16.22 15.90
N ALA A 204 -7.10 -15.78 17.03
CA ALA A 204 -6.40 -15.84 18.31
C ALA A 204 -6.06 -17.28 18.70
N GLU A 205 -6.99 -18.23 18.52
CA GLU A 205 -6.74 -19.64 18.79
C GLU A 205 -5.67 -20.23 17.85
N ARG A 206 -5.68 -19.85 16.56
CA ARG A 206 -4.63 -20.26 15.61
C ARG A 206 -3.26 -19.73 16.00
N ILE A 207 -3.14 -18.47 16.34
CA ILE A 207 -1.87 -17.87 16.76
C ILE A 207 -1.33 -18.58 18.01
N ILE A 208 -2.16 -18.80 19.03
CA ILE A 208 -1.76 -19.50 20.25
C ILE A 208 -1.25 -20.92 19.93
N ASN A 209 -1.96 -21.67 19.08
CA ASN A 209 -1.55 -23.02 18.69
C ASN A 209 -0.35 -23.05 17.73
N ASN A 210 -0.04 -21.92 17.07
CA ASN A 210 1.10 -21.79 16.15
C ASN A 210 2.40 -21.36 16.82
N ARG A 211 2.37 -20.89 18.06
CA ARG A 211 3.56 -20.35 18.76
C ARG A 211 4.54 -21.44 19.15
N LYS A 212 5.19 -22.05 18.13
CA LYS A 212 6.27 -23.04 18.26
C LYS A 212 7.42 -22.63 17.34
N PRO A 213 8.69 -22.70 17.80
CA PRO A 213 9.84 -22.26 17.00
C PRO A 213 9.99 -22.97 15.65
N GLU A 214 9.52 -24.23 15.55
CA GLU A 214 9.56 -25.03 14.32
C GLU A 214 8.47 -24.68 13.31
N TYR A 215 7.46 -23.91 13.71
CA TYR A 215 6.38 -23.52 12.82
C TYR A 215 6.66 -22.16 12.16
N PRO A 216 6.36 -21.99 10.86
CA PRO A 216 6.39 -20.67 10.26
C PRO A 216 5.25 -19.79 10.83
N PRO A 217 5.33 -18.46 10.68
CA PRO A 217 4.20 -17.59 10.92
C PRO A 217 2.94 -18.03 10.17
N LEU A 218 1.76 -17.57 10.59
CA LEU A 218 0.54 -17.79 9.80
C LEU A 218 0.65 -17.05 8.47
N MET A 219 0.36 -17.74 7.37
CA MET A 219 0.43 -17.16 6.02
C MET A 219 -0.93 -16.59 5.61
N ARG A 220 -0.97 -15.31 5.31
CA ARG A 220 -2.11 -14.59 4.77
C ARG A 220 -1.81 -14.13 3.36
N VAL A 221 -2.74 -14.30 2.41
CA VAL A 221 -2.64 -13.75 1.06
C VAL A 221 -3.93 -13.03 0.69
N HIS A 222 -3.80 -12.00 -0.15
CA HIS A 222 -4.91 -11.34 -0.79
C HIS A 222 -5.12 -11.93 -2.17
N ALA A 223 -6.32 -12.38 -2.49
CA ALA A 223 -6.65 -12.92 -3.81
C ALA A 223 -8.04 -12.49 -4.27
N GLY A 224 -8.18 -12.31 -5.58
CA GLY A 224 -9.45 -11.98 -6.20
C GLY A 224 -9.29 -11.87 -7.72
N PRO A 225 -9.74 -12.87 -8.51
CA PRO A 225 -9.68 -12.80 -9.95
C PRO A 225 -10.55 -11.65 -10.47
N TYR A 226 -10.07 -10.98 -11.50
CA TYR A 226 -10.84 -9.99 -12.23
C TYR A 226 -11.55 -10.65 -13.42
N SER A 227 -12.84 -10.43 -13.53
CA SER A 227 -13.62 -10.72 -14.74
C SER A 227 -14.79 -9.75 -14.83
N SER A 228 -15.12 -9.28 -16.03
CA SER A 228 -16.33 -8.49 -16.30
C SER A 228 -17.61 -9.32 -16.15
N ASP A 229 -17.54 -10.63 -16.30
CA ASP A 229 -18.64 -11.57 -16.06
C ASP A 229 -18.67 -11.96 -14.58
N TYR A 230 -19.70 -11.52 -13.86
CA TYR A 230 -19.88 -11.76 -12.43
C TYR A 230 -19.97 -13.25 -12.07
N THR A 231 -20.69 -14.03 -12.87
CA THR A 231 -20.88 -15.46 -12.62
C THR A 231 -19.57 -16.21 -12.80
N ARG A 232 -18.84 -15.89 -13.86
CA ARG A 232 -17.51 -16.46 -14.12
C ARG A 232 -16.52 -16.11 -13.01
N ALA A 233 -16.47 -14.84 -12.59
CA ALA A 233 -15.56 -14.40 -11.52
C ALA A 233 -15.82 -15.12 -10.19
N LYS A 234 -17.09 -15.29 -9.79
CA LYS A 234 -17.46 -16.04 -8.59
C LYS A 234 -17.06 -17.52 -8.67
N LYS A 235 -17.36 -18.16 -9.80
CA LYS A 235 -17.02 -19.58 -10.03
C LYS A 235 -15.52 -19.80 -10.01
N GLU A 236 -14.77 -18.95 -10.68
CA GLU A 236 -13.31 -19.00 -10.73
C GLU A 236 -12.71 -18.82 -9.33
N PHE A 237 -13.19 -17.83 -8.58
CA PHE A 237 -12.69 -17.58 -7.23
C PHE A 237 -12.97 -18.76 -6.27
N ASN A 238 -14.17 -19.31 -6.28
CA ASN A 238 -14.49 -20.49 -5.47
C ASN A 238 -13.63 -21.70 -5.85
N SER A 239 -13.30 -21.88 -7.13
CA SER A 239 -12.33 -22.90 -7.57
C SER A 239 -10.93 -22.64 -7.00
N TRP A 240 -10.47 -21.39 -7.00
CA TRP A 240 -9.19 -21.01 -6.40
C TRP A 240 -9.15 -21.28 -4.89
N LEU A 241 -10.26 -20.98 -4.19
CA LEU A 241 -10.36 -21.26 -2.75
C LEU A 241 -10.23 -22.75 -2.43
N ASN A 242 -10.90 -23.62 -3.22
CA ASN A 242 -10.78 -25.07 -3.06
C ASN A 242 -9.33 -25.55 -3.27
N ILE A 243 -8.66 -25.10 -4.33
CA ILE A 243 -7.25 -25.46 -4.60
C ILE A 243 -6.34 -25.00 -3.45
N LEU A 244 -6.49 -23.75 -2.97
CA LEU A 244 -5.69 -23.22 -1.86
C LEU A 244 -5.97 -23.95 -0.54
N ALA A 245 -7.21 -24.34 -0.30
CA ALA A 245 -7.60 -25.13 0.86
C ALA A 245 -6.97 -26.55 0.84
N GLU A 246 -6.98 -27.22 -0.30
CA GLU A 246 -6.42 -28.56 -0.50
C GLU A 246 -4.89 -28.60 -0.40
N THR A 247 -4.21 -27.52 -0.80
CA THR A 247 -2.74 -27.47 -0.77
C THR A 247 -2.15 -27.19 0.60
N HIS A 248 -2.92 -26.68 1.57
CA HIS A 248 -2.53 -26.44 2.96
C HIS A 248 -1.31 -25.51 3.18
N TYR A 249 -0.95 -24.66 2.20
CA TYR A 249 0.08 -23.65 2.39
C TYR A 249 -0.47 -22.38 3.03
N LEU A 250 -1.71 -22.02 2.73
CA LEU A 250 -2.36 -20.80 3.15
C LEU A 250 -3.22 -21.00 4.40
N ASP A 251 -3.03 -20.14 5.41
CA ASP A 251 -3.82 -20.16 6.64
C ASP A 251 -5.02 -19.22 6.58
N ILE A 252 -4.86 -18.07 5.91
CA ILE A 252 -5.84 -16.97 5.92
C ILE A 252 -5.97 -16.40 4.52
N ILE A 253 -7.16 -16.51 3.95
CA ILE A 253 -7.47 -15.84 2.68
C ILE A 253 -8.08 -14.45 2.93
N SER A 254 -7.49 -13.41 2.34
CA SER A 254 -8.10 -12.09 2.23
C SER A 254 -8.78 -11.97 0.88
N VAL A 255 -10.10 -11.84 0.90
CA VAL A 255 -10.89 -11.71 -0.33
C VAL A 255 -10.71 -10.32 -0.92
N GLY A 256 -10.22 -10.27 -2.15
CA GLY A 256 -10.15 -9.06 -2.97
C GLY A 256 -11.51 -8.75 -3.56
N SER A 257 -12.43 -8.21 -2.75
CA SER A 257 -13.76 -7.84 -3.22
C SER A 257 -13.71 -6.64 -4.18
N SER A 258 -14.60 -6.63 -5.16
CA SER A 258 -14.71 -5.55 -6.14
C SER A 258 -15.15 -4.22 -5.50
N GLN A 259 -14.97 -3.11 -6.21
CA GLN A 259 -15.43 -1.80 -5.76
C GLN A 259 -16.96 -1.80 -5.55
N LEU A 260 -17.74 -2.44 -6.45
CA LEU A 260 -19.19 -2.55 -6.28
C LEU A 260 -19.57 -3.35 -5.03
N SER A 261 -18.84 -4.43 -4.72
CA SER A 261 -19.04 -5.19 -3.48
C SER A 261 -18.81 -4.35 -2.23
N GLN A 262 -17.88 -3.41 -2.28
CA GLN A 262 -17.54 -2.53 -1.16
C GLN A 262 -18.52 -1.37 -1.00
N SER A 263 -19.05 -0.83 -2.11
CA SER A 263 -19.85 0.39 -2.11
C SER A 263 -21.36 0.13 -2.22
N ASP A 264 -21.78 -0.90 -2.95
CA ASP A 264 -23.16 -1.14 -3.38
C ASP A 264 -23.62 -2.58 -3.08
N PHE A 265 -23.09 -3.21 -2.03
CA PHE A 265 -23.52 -4.55 -1.60
C PHE A 265 -25.02 -4.61 -1.32
N GLY A 266 -25.69 -5.63 -1.88
CA GLY A 266 -27.14 -5.85 -1.74
C GLY A 266 -28.01 -4.96 -2.65
N GLN A 267 -27.42 -4.20 -3.56
CA GLN A 267 -28.14 -3.38 -4.54
C GLN A 267 -28.13 -4.02 -5.94
N GLU A 268 -29.03 -3.56 -6.80
CA GLU A 268 -28.97 -3.90 -8.22
C GLU A 268 -27.83 -3.12 -8.89
N TRP A 269 -26.86 -3.84 -9.47
CA TRP A 269 -25.71 -3.23 -10.14
C TRP A 269 -25.98 -2.87 -11.61
N GLY A 270 -26.96 -3.52 -12.27
CA GLY A 270 -27.23 -3.33 -13.70
C GLY A 270 -26.00 -3.59 -14.54
N ASP A 271 -25.73 -2.69 -15.51
CA ASP A 271 -24.56 -2.75 -16.39
C ASP A 271 -23.31 -2.06 -15.84
N LYS A 272 -23.26 -1.75 -14.53
CA LYS A 272 -22.09 -1.12 -13.92
C LYS A 272 -20.88 -2.05 -14.03
N PRO A 273 -19.68 -1.54 -14.39
CA PRO A 273 -18.47 -2.34 -14.42
C PRO A 273 -18.10 -2.82 -13.00
N ASN A 274 -17.62 -4.05 -12.89
CA ASN A 274 -17.26 -4.65 -11.60
C ASN A 274 -16.13 -3.90 -10.84
N GLY A 275 -15.19 -3.28 -11.56
CA GLY A 275 -14.13 -2.48 -10.98
C GLY A 275 -12.99 -3.31 -10.34
N GLY A 276 -12.71 -4.49 -10.86
CA GLY A 276 -11.65 -5.38 -10.36
C GLY A 276 -12.05 -6.14 -9.09
N GLY A 277 -11.50 -7.33 -8.90
CA GLY A 277 -11.77 -8.19 -7.75
C GLY A 277 -13.08 -8.99 -7.84
N VAL A 278 -13.38 -9.70 -6.77
CA VAL A 278 -14.51 -10.65 -6.70
C VAL A 278 -15.83 -9.89 -6.52
N PRO A 279 -16.84 -10.11 -7.39
CA PRO A 279 -18.15 -9.50 -7.26
C PRO A 279 -19.00 -10.23 -6.21
N ILE A 280 -19.11 -9.66 -5.01
CA ILE A 280 -19.89 -10.18 -3.89
C ILE A 280 -21.08 -9.27 -3.67
N ASN A 281 -22.30 -9.76 -3.88
CA ASN A 281 -23.52 -8.95 -3.77
C ASN A 281 -24.61 -9.55 -2.87
N SER A 282 -24.35 -10.70 -2.28
CA SER A 282 -25.32 -11.38 -1.41
C SER A 282 -24.64 -12.10 -0.24
N GLU A 283 -25.41 -12.37 0.81
CA GLU A 283 -24.97 -13.24 1.92
C GLU A 283 -24.65 -14.65 1.43
N GLN A 284 -25.36 -15.15 0.41
CA GLN A 284 -25.08 -16.47 -0.17
C GLN A 284 -23.71 -16.51 -0.85
N ASP A 285 -23.28 -15.47 -1.55
CA ASP A 285 -21.92 -15.37 -2.12
C ASP A 285 -20.85 -15.52 -1.02
N LEU A 286 -21.08 -14.90 0.14
CA LEU A 286 -20.18 -15.01 1.29
C LEU A 286 -20.19 -16.41 1.92
N VAL A 287 -21.36 -17.05 2.03
CA VAL A 287 -21.47 -18.43 2.50
C VAL A 287 -20.76 -19.40 1.56
N ASP A 288 -20.85 -19.21 0.26
CA ASP A 288 -20.15 -20.02 -0.74
C ASP A 288 -18.62 -19.87 -0.60
N ILE A 289 -18.13 -18.62 -0.41
CA ILE A 289 -16.73 -18.34 -0.11
C ILE A 289 -16.29 -19.04 1.18
N TYR A 290 -17.08 -18.96 2.25
CA TYR A 290 -16.78 -19.64 3.50
C TYR A 290 -16.63 -21.15 3.30
N ASN A 291 -17.55 -21.79 2.60
CA ASN A 291 -17.54 -23.22 2.37
C ASN A 291 -16.33 -23.65 1.51
N ALA A 292 -16.05 -22.92 0.44
CA ALA A 292 -14.94 -23.21 -0.47
C ALA A 292 -13.56 -22.97 0.17
N SER A 293 -13.47 -22.10 1.17
CA SER A 293 -12.19 -21.73 1.80
C SER A 293 -11.74 -22.66 2.94
N ARG A 294 -12.61 -23.56 3.45
CA ARG A 294 -12.26 -24.39 4.60
C ARG A 294 -11.07 -25.34 4.31
N PRO A 295 -10.07 -25.46 5.22
CA PRO A 295 -10.04 -24.95 6.61
C PRO A 295 -9.42 -23.55 6.81
N MET A 296 -9.12 -22.80 5.74
CA MET A 296 -8.57 -21.43 5.87
C MET A 296 -9.55 -20.51 6.63
N LEU A 297 -9.00 -19.54 7.36
CA LEU A 297 -9.78 -18.40 7.85
C LEU A 297 -10.01 -17.40 6.71
N VAL A 298 -11.14 -16.70 6.78
CA VAL A 298 -11.52 -15.70 5.76
C VAL A 298 -11.50 -14.29 6.33
N ARG A 299 -10.94 -13.36 5.58
CA ARG A 299 -10.96 -11.93 5.86
C ARG A 299 -11.36 -11.19 4.57
N THR A 300 -12.04 -10.06 4.69
CA THR A 300 -12.37 -9.18 3.57
C THR A 300 -12.27 -7.71 3.96
N TYR A 301 -12.45 -6.79 3.00
CA TYR A 301 -12.53 -5.35 3.27
C TYR A 301 -13.83 -5.00 4.00
N ALA A 302 -13.78 -3.92 4.81
CA ALA A 302 -14.94 -3.45 5.60
C ALA A 302 -16.10 -2.93 4.74
N GLY A 303 -15.83 -2.63 3.47
CA GLY A 303 -16.74 -1.86 2.64
C GLY A 303 -16.52 -0.35 2.81
N THR A 304 -17.26 0.43 2.02
CA THR A 304 -17.20 1.90 2.02
C THR A 304 -18.56 2.55 2.27
N ARG A 305 -19.59 1.73 2.43
CA ARG A 305 -20.97 2.14 2.75
C ARG A 305 -21.59 1.14 3.72
N ASN A 306 -22.40 1.61 4.67
CA ASN A 306 -23.07 0.76 5.67
C ASN A 306 -22.12 -0.19 6.44
N ILE A 307 -20.96 0.33 6.82
CA ILE A 307 -19.84 -0.46 7.39
C ILE A 307 -20.25 -1.27 8.63
N PRO A 308 -21.05 -0.73 9.60
CA PRO A 308 -21.51 -1.51 10.75
C PRO A 308 -22.41 -2.70 10.36
N TYR A 309 -23.28 -2.52 9.35
CA TYR A 309 -24.13 -3.60 8.84
C TYR A 309 -23.27 -4.70 8.17
N LEU A 310 -22.36 -4.32 7.29
CA LEU A 310 -21.44 -5.28 6.63
C LEU A 310 -20.61 -6.05 7.64
N ALA A 311 -20.15 -5.42 8.72
CA ALA A 311 -19.45 -6.12 9.79
C ALA A 311 -20.30 -7.25 10.40
N SER A 312 -21.60 -7.02 10.62
CA SER A 312 -22.50 -8.05 11.12
C SER A 312 -22.74 -9.18 10.11
N VAL A 313 -22.87 -8.84 8.83
CA VAL A 313 -23.00 -9.82 7.73
C VAL A 313 -21.78 -10.73 7.67
N TYR A 314 -20.59 -10.16 7.75
CA TYR A 314 -19.33 -10.93 7.71
C TYR A 314 -19.17 -11.87 8.90
N GLU A 315 -19.61 -11.48 10.11
CA GLU A 315 -19.65 -12.38 11.27
C GLU A 315 -20.57 -13.57 11.03
N GLN A 316 -21.77 -13.32 10.51
CA GLN A 316 -22.80 -14.36 10.32
C GLN A 316 -22.47 -15.31 9.16
N THR A 317 -21.83 -14.82 8.11
CA THR A 317 -21.60 -15.57 6.87
C THR A 317 -20.22 -16.24 6.83
N ILE A 318 -19.15 -15.45 6.80
CA ILE A 318 -17.78 -15.95 6.64
C ILE A 318 -17.04 -16.20 7.96
N ASN A 319 -17.67 -15.95 9.11
CA ASN A 319 -16.99 -16.00 10.41
C ASN A 319 -15.64 -15.26 10.34
N ILE A 320 -15.70 -13.98 9.97
CA ILE A 320 -14.52 -13.19 9.59
C ILE A 320 -13.36 -13.35 10.59
N ALA A 321 -12.14 -13.55 10.10
CA ALA A 321 -10.96 -13.75 10.94
C ALA A 321 -10.65 -12.52 11.80
N TRP A 322 -10.77 -11.34 11.22
CA TRP A 322 -10.70 -10.03 11.87
C TRP A 322 -11.28 -8.94 10.96
N HIS A 323 -11.69 -7.83 11.54
CA HIS A 323 -12.16 -6.66 10.82
C HIS A 323 -11.00 -5.69 10.56
N ALA A 324 -10.94 -5.12 9.36
CA ALA A 324 -9.98 -4.09 9.01
C ALA A 324 -10.69 -2.77 8.70
N LEU A 325 -10.34 -1.72 9.42
CA LEU A 325 -10.92 -0.39 9.22
C LEU A 325 -9.84 0.60 8.81
N SER A 326 -10.20 1.53 7.94
CA SER A 326 -9.26 2.48 7.33
C SER A 326 -9.37 3.91 7.89
N PHE A 327 -10.27 4.18 8.81
CA PHE A 327 -10.52 5.47 9.49
C PHE A 327 -10.61 6.64 8.50
N TRP A 328 -9.50 7.34 8.25
CA TRP A 328 -9.44 8.52 7.38
C TRP A 328 -9.54 8.20 5.88
N TRP A 329 -9.49 6.91 5.48
CA TRP A 329 -9.37 6.45 4.09
C TRP A 329 -10.58 5.62 3.63
N PHE A 330 -10.66 5.30 2.33
CA PHE A 330 -11.79 4.64 1.68
C PHE A 330 -13.08 5.47 1.72
N ASN A 331 -12.95 6.73 1.33
CA ASN A 331 -14.05 7.70 1.28
C ASN A 331 -13.85 8.69 0.11
N GLN A 332 -14.42 9.89 0.17
CA GLN A 332 -14.36 10.88 -0.91
C GLN A 332 -12.92 11.36 -1.22
N ILE A 333 -12.04 11.49 -0.22
CA ILE A 333 -10.70 12.06 -0.45
C ILE A 333 -9.75 11.13 -1.20
N ASP A 334 -10.08 9.86 -1.35
CA ASP A 334 -9.34 8.90 -2.16
C ASP A 334 -10.20 8.23 -3.25
N GLY A 335 -11.40 8.74 -3.47
CA GLY A 335 -12.31 8.29 -4.53
C GLY A 335 -12.90 6.89 -4.34
N ARG A 336 -12.77 6.30 -3.14
CA ARG A 336 -13.16 4.91 -2.88
C ARG A 336 -14.50 4.74 -2.19
N GLY A 337 -15.08 5.80 -1.66
CA GLY A 337 -16.34 5.74 -0.94
C GLY A 337 -17.11 7.05 -0.96
N PRO A 338 -18.42 7.00 -0.62
CA PRO A 338 -19.31 8.15 -0.77
C PRO A 338 -19.27 9.14 0.40
N TYR A 339 -18.68 8.74 1.55
CA TYR A 339 -18.73 9.55 2.76
C TYR A 339 -17.65 10.63 2.79
N THR A 340 -17.91 11.73 3.48
CA THR A 340 -16.87 12.66 3.95
C THR A 340 -15.96 11.95 4.96
N VAL A 341 -14.76 12.47 5.20
CA VAL A 341 -13.84 11.92 6.21
C VAL A 341 -14.52 11.84 7.59
N LYS A 342 -15.28 12.86 7.95
CA LYS A 342 -15.97 12.96 9.24
C LYS A 342 -17.05 11.89 9.40
N GLU A 343 -17.87 11.67 8.38
CA GLU A 343 -18.90 10.62 8.36
C GLU A 343 -18.27 9.23 8.36
N ASN A 344 -17.21 9.04 7.58
CA ASN A 344 -16.47 7.79 7.52
C ASN A 344 -15.89 7.41 8.88
N LEU A 345 -15.28 8.35 9.59
CA LEU A 345 -14.79 8.14 10.95
C LEU A 345 -15.91 7.72 11.92
N LYS A 346 -17.10 8.34 11.84
CA LYS A 346 -18.27 7.94 12.65
C LYS A 346 -18.67 6.50 12.38
N GLN A 347 -18.79 6.11 11.12
CA GLN A 347 -19.12 4.73 10.71
C GLN A 347 -18.07 3.73 11.22
N HIS A 348 -16.80 4.09 11.11
CA HIS A 348 -15.70 3.23 11.57
C HIS A 348 -15.68 3.07 13.10
N LEU A 349 -15.89 4.14 13.87
CA LEU A 349 -15.91 4.05 15.32
C LEU A 349 -17.15 3.29 15.83
N GLU A 350 -18.29 3.42 15.17
CA GLU A 350 -19.46 2.60 15.45
C GLU A 350 -19.18 1.13 15.20
N THR A 351 -18.55 0.83 14.05
CA THR A 351 -18.12 -0.54 13.72
C THR A 351 -17.09 -1.06 14.74
N LEU A 352 -16.17 -0.22 15.20
CA LEU A 352 -15.17 -0.61 16.20
C LEU A 352 -15.83 -1.00 17.54
N LYS A 353 -16.89 -0.30 17.96
CA LYS A 353 -17.70 -0.67 19.13
C LYS A 353 -18.42 -2.02 18.94
N TYR A 354 -18.84 -2.31 17.70
CA TYR A 354 -19.40 -3.62 17.37
C TYR A 354 -18.32 -4.71 17.48
N ILE A 355 -17.15 -4.50 16.87
CA ILE A 355 -16.01 -5.44 16.91
C ILE A 355 -15.62 -5.76 18.37
N ALA A 356 -15.53 -4.75 19.23
CA ALA A 356 -15.21 -4.94 20.65
C ALA A 356 -16.17 -5.93 21.35
N ARG A 357 -17.45 -5.95 20.96
CA ARG A 357 -18.47 -6.87 21.52
C ARG A 357 -18.38 -8.29 20.97
N THR A 358 -17.84 -8.47 19.76
CA THR A 358 -17.71 -9.79 19.13
C THR A 358 -16.50 -10.57 19.65
N GLY A 359 -15.52 -9.87 20.23
CA GLY A 359 -14.23 -10.44 20.60
C GLY A 359 -13.31 -10.75 19.40
N LYS A 360 -13.68 -10.34 18.18
CA LYS A 360 -12.83 -10.45 17.00
C LYS A 360 -11.69 -9.43 17.04
N PRO A 361 -10.55 -9.73 16.40
CA PRO A 361 -9.47 -8.77 16.26
C PRO A 361 -9.83 -7.61 15.32
N PHE A 362 -9.15 -6.48 15.52
CA PHE A 362 -9.18 -5.31 14.66
C PHE A 362 -7.81 -5.05 14.04
N GLU A 363 -7.75 -4.79 12.73
CA GLU A 363 -6.57 -4.38 11.96
C GLU A 363 -6.73 -2.94 11.49
N PRO A 364 -5.80 -2.00 11.81
CA PRO A 364 -5.78 -0.68 11.22
C PRO A 364 -5.21 -0.75 9.80
N ASN A 365 -6.06 -0.66 8.80
CA ASN A 365 -5.65 -0.54 7.40
C ASN A 365 -5.37 0.93 7.08
N ILE A 366 -4.39 1.55 7.74
CA ILE A 366 -4.25 3.00 7.85
C ILE A 366 -2.85 3.52 7.44
N PRO A 367 -1.73 3.12 8.07
CA PRO A 367 -0.48 3.88 7.99
C PRO A 367 0.09 3.97 6.58
N HIS A 368 -0.01 2.90 5.80
CA HIS A 368 0.46 2.89 4.42
C HIS A 368 -0.36 3.82 3.50
N HIS A 369 -1.62 4.11 3.81
CA HIS A 369 -2.40 5.09 3.06
C HIS A 369 -1.89 6.52 3.27
N PHE A 370 -1.36 6.83 4.44
CA PHE A 370 -0.62 8.08 4.67
C PHE A 370 0.68 8.10 3.85
N ALA A 371 1.48 7.02 3.90
CA ALA A 371 2.70 6.92 3.11
C ALA A 371 2.47 7.07 1.60
N PHE A 372 1.39 6.48 1.07
CA PHE A 372 0.99 6.63 -0.34
C PHE A 372 0.66 8.07 -0.75
N ARG A 373 0.45 8.95 0.23
CA ARG A 373 0.16 10.38 0.00
C ARG A 373 1.30 11.28 0.47
N GLY A 374 2.50 10.69 0.57
CA GLY A 374 3.73 11.40 0.86
C GLY A 374 3.89 11.78 2.33
N ALA A 375 3.18 11.14 3.25
CA ALA A 375 3.37 11.36 4.67
C ALA A 375 4.79 10.94 5.11
N ASP A 376 5.30 11.61 6.14
CA ASP A 376 6.56 11.28 6.77
C ASP A 376 6.47 10.02 7.67
N ASP A 377 7.62 9.48 8.07
CA ASP A 377 7.70 8.28 8.90
C ASP A 377 7.04 8.47 10.29
N TYR A 378 7.07 9.70 10.84
CA TYR A 378 6.38 9.99 12.10
C TYR A 378 4.87 9.87 11.96
N SER A 379 4.30 10.35 10.87
CA SER A 379 2.87 10.22 10.55
C SER A 379 2.45 8.76 10.33
N TYR A 380 3.33 7.96 9.70
CA TYR A 380 3.12 6.53 9.58
C TYR A 380 2.95 5.87 10.95
N VAL A 381 3.91 6.08 11.85
CA VAL A 381 3.89 5.51 13.21
C VAL A 381 2.72 6.08 14.03
N LEU A 382 2.53 7.40 14.00
CA LEU A 382 1.47 8.10 14.73
C LEU A 382 0.08 7.61 14.34
N SER A 383 -0.22 7.50 13.05
CA SER A 383 -1.55 7.10 12.59
C SER A 383 -1.96 5.69 13.06
N SER A 384 -1.03 4.75 13.05
CA SER A 384 -1.25 3.40 13.56
C SER A 384 -1.35 3.36 15.08
N TYR A 385 -0.53 4.15 15.78
CA TYR A 385 -0.59 4.23 17.25
C TYR A 385 -1.88 4.89 17.74
N LEU A 386 -2.36 5.96 17.09
CA LEU A 386 -3.67 6.55 17.37
C LEU A 386 -4.80 5.52 17.18
N ALA A 387 -4.73 4.69 16.12
CA ALA A 387 -5.69 3.63 15.90
C ALA A 387 -5.66 2.56 17.01
N ALA A 388 -4.47 2.18 17.48
CA ALA A 388 -4.31 1.22 18.59
C ALA A 388 -4.88 1.77 19.90
N ARG A 389 -4.62 3.05 20.21
CA ARG A 389 -5.18 3.73 21.37
C ARG A 389 -6.70 3.83 21.30
N THR A 390 -7.24 4.18 20.12
CA THR A 390 -8.68 4.20 19.86
C THR A 390 -9.31 2.83 20.05
N ALA A 391 -8.66 1.78 19.54
CA ALA A 391 -9.13 0.41 19.68
C ALA A 391 -9.19 -0.04 21.16
N LYS A 392 -8.11 0.20 21.90
CA LYS A 392 -8.05 -0.11 23.33
C LYS A 392 -9.11 0.67 24.12
N HIS A 393 -9.25 1.97 23.85
CA HIS A 393 -10.27 2.83 24.51
C HIS A 393 -11.70 2.34 24.24
N THR A 394 -11.93 1.76 23.05
CA THR A 394 -13.24 1.22 22.65
C THR A 394 -13.51 -0.17 23.25
N GLY A 395 -12.51 -0.83 23.84
CA GLY A 395 -12.61 -2.17 24.44
C GLY A 395 -12.31 -3.32 23.47
N VAL A 396 -11.66 -3.07 22.35
CA VAL A 396 -11.16 -4.12 21.46
C VAL A 396 -10.09 -4.94 22.20
N ARG A 397 -10.23 -6.26 22.19
CA ARG A 397 -9.33 -7.17 22.91
C ARG A 397 -8.08 -7.54 22.12
N TYR A 398 -8.21 -7.74 20.82
CA TYR A 398 -7.12 -8.21 19.96
C TYR A 398 -6.84 -7.20 18.85
N PHE A 399 -5.60 -6.84 18.67
CA PHE A 399 -5.16 -5.87 17.69
C PHE A 399 -4.15 -6.49 16.72
N VAL A 400 -4.46 -6.50 15.42
CA VAL A 400 -3.54 -6.97 14.39
C VAL A 400 -2.73 -5.77 13.89
N LEU A 401 -1.51 -5.64 14.35
CA LEU A 401 -0.60 -4.57 13.96
C LEU A 401 -0.04 -4.85 12.56
N GLN A 402 -0.62 -4.24 11.54
CA GLN A 402 -0.09 -4.31 10.19
C GLN A 402 1.07 -3.32 10.01
N VAL A 403 2.21 -3.82 9.53
CA VAL A 403 3.38 -3.02 9.17
C VAL A 403 3.73 -3.28 7.70
N MET A 404 3.73 -2.23 6.88
CA MET A 404 4.11 -2.33 5.47
C MET A 404 5.55 -1.84 5.30
N LEU A 405 6.42 -2.74 4.84
CA LEU A 405 7.82 -2.49 4.53
C LEU A 405 7.98 -2.06 3.07
N ASN A 406 9.09 -1.42 2.74
CA ASN A 406 9.39 -0.90 1.40
C ASN A 406 8.28 0.03 0.86
N THR A 407 7.76 0.90 1.72
CA THR A 407 6.68 1.82 1.36
C THR A 407 6.92 3.21 1.95
N PRO A 408 7.25 4.19 1.08
CA PRO A 408 7.52 4.06 -0.35
C PRO A 408 8.77 3.20 -0.63
N LYS A 409 8.90 2.65 -1.85
CA LYS A 409 9.99 1.73 -2.24
C LYS A 409 11.40 2.32 -2.12
N SER A 410 11.50 3.64 -2.02
CA SER A 410 12.75 4.38 -1.83
C SER A 410 13.28 4.34 -0.39
N THR A 411 12.46 3.93 0.57
CA THR A 411 12.87 3.83 1.98
C THR A 411 13.93 2.73 2.14
N TRP A 412 15.04 3.07 2.81
CA TRP A 412 16.07 2.06 3.09
C TRP A 412 15.59 1.06 4.14
N GLY A 413 16.00 -0.19 4.02
CA GLY A 413 15.58 -1.26 4.92
C GLY A 413 15.89 -0.98 6.40
N VAL A 414 17.00 -0.31 6.71
CA VAL A 414 17.32 0.11 8.09
C VAL A 414 16.31 1.12 8.64
N GLN A 415 15.79 2.02 7.81
CA GLN A 415 14.77 3.00 8.20
C GLN A 415 13.40 2.34 8.37
N ASP A 416 13.03 1.44 7.46
CA ASP A 416 11.80 0.65 7.57
C ASP A 416 11.82 -0.25 8.81
N LEU A 417 12.95 -0.88 9.10
CA LEU A 417 13.11 -1.73 10.28
C LEU A 417 12.99 -0.90 11.56
N ALA A 418 13.62 0.28 11.61
CA ALA A 418 13.50 1.21 12.73
C ALA A 418 12.06 1.70 12.93
N LYS A 419 11.37 2.03 11.85
CA LYS A 419 9.95 2.43 11.84
C LYS A 419 9.04 1.32 12.37
N ALA A 420 9.25 0.08 11.90
CA ALA A 420 8.52 -1.09 12.37
C ALA A 420 8.72 -1.36 13.86
N ARG A 421 9.99 -1.29 14.33
CA ARG A 421 10.33 -1.50 15.74
C ARG A 421 9.78 -0.40 16.65
N ALA A 422 9.86 0.87 16.24
CA ALA A 422 9.30 1.99 17.00
C ALA A 422 7.78 1.86 17.16
N LEU A 423 7.09 1.52 16.07
CA LEU A 423 5.65 1.31 16.07
C LEU A 423 5.26 0.12 16.96
N LEU A 424 5.97 -1.01 16.83
CA LEU A 424 5.70 -2.19 17.64
C LEU A 424 5.94 -1.90 19.13
N LYS A 425 7.04 -1.23 19.48
CA LYS A 425 7.36 -0.81 20.86
C LYS A 425 6.22 0.03 21.47
N LEU A 426 5.74 1.05 20.74
CA LEU A 426 4.63 1.91 21.17
C LEU A 426 3.33 1.11 21.40
N VAL A 427 3.00 0.21 20.47
CA VAL A 427 1.73 -0.52 20.55
C VAL A 427 1.78 -1.64 21.59
N ARG A 428 2.94 -2.28 21.79
CA ARG A 428 3.12 -3.28 22.85
C ARG A 428 3.06 -2.68 24.26
N GLU A 429 3.40 -1.40 24.45
CA GLU A 429 3.17 -0.71 25.74
C GLU A 429 1.68 -0.62 26.11
N LEU A 430 0.78 -0.80 25.16
CA LEU A 430 -0.66 -0.84 25.42
C LEU A 430 -1.14 -2.23 25.87
N GLU A 431 -0.31 -3.28 25.77
CA GLU A 431 -0.71 -4.64 26.12
C GLU A 431 -0.96 -4.78 27.63
N ASP A 432 -2.04 -5.46 27.95
CA ASP A 432 -2.43 -5.89 29.30
C ASP A 432 -3.39 -7.09 29.21
N ASN A 433 -4.06 -7.44 30.30
CA ASN A 433 -5.04 -8.52 30.32
C ASN A 433 -6.30 -8.27 29.46
N THR A 434 -6.49 -7.06 28.96
CA THR A 434 -7.63 -6.64 28.14
C THR A 434 -7.26 -6.36 26.69
N PHE A 435 -5.99 -6.20 26.35
CA PHE A 435 -5.51 -5.82 25.03
C PHE A 435 -4.26 -6.60 24.63
N THR A 436 -4.34 -7.34 23.54
CA THR A 436 -3.23 -8.18 23.01
C THR A 436 -2.93 -7.80 21.56
N VAL A 437 -1.64 -7.72 21.22
CA VAL A 437 -1.15 -7.32 19.89
C VAL A 437 -0.63 -8.52 19.12
N PHE A 438 -1.05 -8.67 17.87
CA PHE A 438 -0.54 -9.64 16.91
C PHE A 438 0.21 -8.90 15.80
N LEU A 439 1.47 -9.21 15.59
CA LEU A 439 2.30 -8.56 14.56
C LEU A 439 2.05 -9.18 13.18
N GLN A 440 1.73 -8.33 12.20
CA GLN A 440 1.51 -8.71 10.81
C GLN A 440 2.28 -7.78 9.84
N PRO A 441 3.53 -8.09 9.49
CA PRO A 441 4.25 -7.38 8.44
C PRO A 441 3.83 -7.82 7.03
N ARG A 442 4.09 -6.91 6.07
CA ARG A 442 3.92 -7.15 4.63
C ARG A 442 4.87 -6.28 3.80
N ALA A 443 5.06 -6.65 2.53
CA ALA A 443 5.69 -5.78 1.55
C ALA A 443 4.73 -4.73 0.98
N GLY A 444 5.27 -3.61 0.48
CA GLY A 444 4.58 -2.75 -0.48
C GLY A 444 4.55 -3.38 -1.87
N LEU A 445 3.44 -3.24 -2.58
CA LEU A 445 3.30 -3.84 -3.92
C LEU A 445 4.25 -3.21 -4.96
N ASP A 446 4.52 -1.93 -4.84
CA ASP A 446 5.41 -1.17 -5.72
C ASP A 446 6.91 -1.51 -5.56
N TYR A 447 7.26 -2.29 -4.54
CA TYR A 447 8.60 -2.82 -4.33
C TYR A 447 8.98 -3.89 -5.37
N PHE A 448 8.00 -4.66 -5.86
CA PHE A 448 8.26 -5.79 -6.75
C PHE A 448 8.56 -5.36 -8.18
N SER A 449 9.63 -5.94 -8.73
CA SER A 449 9.99 -5.84 -10.13
C SER A 449 8.95 -6.52 -11.03
N PRO A 450 8.69 -6.00 -12.23
CA PRO A 450 7.93 -6.72 -13.24
C PRO A 450 8.67 -7.96 -13.82
N GLU A 451 9.97 -8.07 -13.60
CA GLU A 451 10.74 -9.28 -13.89
C GLU A 451 10.55 -10.30 -12.77
N LEU A 452 9.89 -11.41 -13.07
CA LEU A 452 9.41 -12.35 -12.03
C LEU A 452 10.55 -12.96 -11.19
N GLU A 453 11.70 -13.31 -11.77
CA GLU A 453 12.81 -13.87 -11.01
C GLU A 453 13.42 -12.85 -10.03
N LYS A 454 13.49 -11.58 -10.44
CA LYS A 454 13.90 -10.48 -9.56
C LYS A 454 12.83 -10.25 -8.46
N ALA A 455 11.55 -10.30 -8.82
CA ALA A 455 10.46 -10.16 -7.86
C ALA A 455 10.44 -11.30 -6.81
N LYS A 456 10.76 -12.54 -7.20
CA LYS A 456 10.95 -13.65 -6.25
C LYS A 456 12.07 -13.36 -5.25
N ALA A 457 13.22 -12.88 -5.72
CA ALA A 457 14.32 -12.50 -4.84
C ALA A 457 13.95 -11.34 -3.90
N GLN A 458 13.17 -10.37 -4.39
CA GLN A 458 12.64 -9.27 -3.57
C GLN A 458 11.64 -9.76 -2.52
N LEU A 459 10.73 -10.69 -2.87
CA LEU A 459 9.84 -11.33 -1.89
C LEU A 459 10.63 -12.04 -0.79
N ALA A 460 11.63 -12.81 -1.18
CA ALA A 460 12.53 -13.48 -0.25
C ALA A 460 13.24 -12.47 0.67
N ALA A 461 13.77 -11.36 0.12
CA ALA A 461 14.48 -10.33 0.88
C ALA A 461 13.57 -9.61 1.88
N VAL A 462 12.37 -9.19 1.47
CA VAL A 462 11.44 -8.55 2.40
C VAL A 462 10.94 -9.52 3.48
N SER A 463 10.84 -10.81 3.17
CA SER A 463 10.48 -11.84 4.16
C SER A 463 11.54 -11.94 5.28
N THR A 464 12.82 -11.80 4.96
CA THR A 464 13.88 -11.73 5.98
C THR A 464 13.81 -10.47 6.84
N MET A 465 13.45 -9.32 6.24
CA MET A 465 13.21 -8.08 7.00
C MET A 465 12.05 -8.22 7.99
N MET A 466 10.99 -8.93 7.61
CA MET A 466 9.85 -9.19 8.50
C MET A 466 10.27 -9.95 9.76
N ASP A 467 11.22 -10.88 9.63
CA ASP A 467 11.79 -11.66 10.74
C ASP A 467 12.73 -10.83 11.63
N ASP A 468 13.28 -9.74 11.11
CA ASP A 468 14.16 -8.82 11.85
C ASP A 468 13.41 -7.78 12.70
N ILE A 469 12.09 -7.71 12.61
CA ILE A 469 11.30 -6.75 13.42
C ILE A 469 11.40 -7.07 14.91
N GLU A 470 11.26 -8.34 15.29
CA GLU A 470 11.46 -8.86 16.66
C GLU A 470 12.52 -9.99 16.65
N PRO A 471 13.80 -9.72 16.45
CA PRO A 471 14.81 -10.74 16.18
C PRO A 471 15.11 -11.66 17.37
N GLU A 472 14.74 -11.25 18.59
CA GLU A 472 14.87 -12.06 19.82
C GLU A 472 13.67 -12.98 20.08
N ASN A 473 12.59 -12.82 19.30
CA ASN A 473 11.37 -13.61 19.44
C ASN A 473 11.22 -14.60 18.26
N GLU A 474 11.67 -15.84 18.46
CA GLU A 474 11.59 -16.89 17.42
C GLU A 474 10.15 -17.23 17.00
N GLN A 475 9.13 -16.77 17.72
CA GLN A 475 7.71 -16.98 17.41
C GLN A 475 7.11 -15.78 16.64
N SER A 476 7.88 -14.73 16.42
CA SER A 476 7.48 -13.54 15.67
C SER A 476 7.93 -13.62 14.20
N PRO A 477 7.18 -12.97 13.28
CA PRO A 477 5.86 -12.37 13.49
C PRO A 477 4.74 -13.43 13.64
N ASP A 478 3.59 -13.02 14.18
CA ASP A 478 2.43 -13.93 14.33
C ASP A 478 1.82 -14.31 12.97
N ILE A 479 1.74 -13.33 12.06
CA ILE A 479 1.17 -13.47 10.71
C ILE A 479 2.11 -12.82 9.70
N ILE A 480 2.28 -13.40 8.54
CA ILE A 480 2.86 -12.69 7.39
C ILE A 480 1.79 -12.50 6.33
N HIS A 481 1.58 -11.26 5.93
CA HIS A 481 0.80 -10.96 4.74
C HIS A 481 1.72 -11.09 3.52
N VAL A 482 1.73 -12.24 2.92
CA VAL A 482 2.48 -12.52 1.69
C VAL A 482 1.80 -11.78 0.54
N VAL A 483 2.49 -10.82 -0.03
CA VAL A 483 2.12 -10.20 -1.30
C VAL A 483 2.77 -11.04 -2.38
N SER A 484 1.98 -11.66 -3.24
CA SER A 484 2.53 -12.55 -4.27
C SER A 484 3.46 -11.76 -5.19
N TYR A 485 4.64 -12.29 -5.45
CA TYR A 485 5.67 -11.60 -6.24
C TYR A 485 5.20 -11.18 -7.64
N CYS A 486 4.15 -11.82 -8.17
CA CYS A 486 3.61 -11.51 -9.49
C CYS A 486 2.53 -10.43 -9.50
N GLU A 487 1.99 -9.99 -8.35
CA GLU A 487 0.82 -9.08 -8.27
C GLU A 487 1.04 -7.73 -8.95
N ALA A 488 2.30 -7.29 -9.10
CA ALA A 488 2.61 -6.06 -9.81
C ALA A 488 2.28 -6.13 -11.32
N VAL A 489 2.21 -7.32 -11.91
CA VAL A 489 2.10 -7.53 -13.37
C VAL A 489 1.10 -8.60 -13.81
N LYS A 490 0.67 -9.49 -12.90
CA LYS A 490 -0.25 -10.60 -13.21
C LYS A 490 -1.21 -10.85 -12.05
N LEU A 491 -2.33 -11.51 -12.34
CA LEU A 491 -3.18 -12.05 -11.29
C LEU A 491 -2.42 -13.14 -10.52
N ALA A 492 -2.52 -13.10 -9.19
CA ALA A 492 -1.96 -14.11 -8.31
C ALA A 492 -2.88 -15.35 -8.29
N THR A 493 -2.64 -16.28 -9.22
CA THR A 493 -3.35 -17.57 -9.23
C THR A 493 -2.93 -18.44 -8.04
N PRO A 494 -3.65 -19.52 -7.72
CA PRO A 494 -3.28 -20.43 -6.63
C PRO A 494 -1.83 -20.95 -6.69
N GLU A 495 -1.30 -21.17 -7.90
CA GLU A 495 0.08 -21.62 -8.10
C GLU A 495 1.08 -20.55 -7.66
N PHE A 496 0.89 -19.29 -8.11
CA PHE A 496 1.73 -18.16 -7.71
C PHE A 496 1.62 -17.87 -6.20
N ILE A 497 0.44 -18.02 -5.63
CA ILE A 497 0.21 -17.86 -4.19
C ILE A 497 1.00 -18.91 -3.41
N ASN A 498 0.87 -20.19 -3.76
CA ASN A 498 1.58 -21.28 -3.10
C ASN A 498 3.10 -21.13 -3.23
N GLU A 499 3.60 -20.82 -4.42
CA GLU A 499 5.02 -20.56 -4.65
C GLU A 499 5.52 -19.36 -3.80
N SER A 500 4.74 -18.28 -3.70
CA SER A 500 5.09 -17.12 -2.88
C SER A 500 5.18 -17.49 -1.39
N ILE A 501 4.28 -18.33 -0.89
CA ILE A 501 4.32 -18.83 0.49
C ILE A 501 5.54 -19.73 0.72
N GLN A 502 5.87 -20.60 -0.23
CA GLN A 502 7.06 -21.46 -0.15
C GLN A 502 8.35 -20.62 -0.13
N ILE A 503 8.45 -19.59 -0.99
CA ILE A 503 9.59 -18.64 -1.00
C ILE A 503 9.70 -17.95 0.37
N THR A 504 8.61 -17.37 0.87
CA THR A 504 8.56 -16.67 2.16
C THR A 504 9.00 -17.59 3.30
N THR A 505 8.44 -18.79 3.38
CA THR A 505 8.74 -19.77 4.44
C THR A 505 10.19 -20.22 4.39
N LYS A 506 10.69 -20.60 3.21
CA LYS A 506 12.10 -21.03 3.04
C LYS A 506 13.07 -19.92 3.40
N SER A 507 12.78 -18.68 2.97
CA SER A 507 13.62 -17.52 3.24
C SER A 507 13.78 -17.27 4.74
N ILE A 508 12.69 -17.30 5.51
CA ILE A 508 12.71 -17.12 6.96
C ILE A 508 13.53 -18.22 7.63
N PHE A 509 13.29 -19.49 7.30
CA PHE A 509 14.00 -20.60 7.92
C PHE A 509 15.50 -20.58 7.64
N GLU A 510 15.91 -20.35 6.40
CA GLU A 510 17.35 -20.26 6.05
C GLU A 510 18.00 -19.01 6.67
N TYR A 511 17.30 -17.88 6.69
CA TYR A 511 17.77 -16.65 7.29
C TYR A 511 18.00 -16.80 8.81
N ARG A 512 17.07 -17.43 9.52
CA ARG A 512 17.22 -17.75 10.96
C ARG A 512 18.43 -18.63 11.24
N LYS A 513 18.73 -19.61 10.36
CA LYS A 513 19.95 -20.42 10.46
C LYS A 513 21.21 -19.58 10.32
N LEU A 514 21.25 -18.66 9.36
CA LEU A 514 22.39 -17.77 9.15
C LEU A 514 22.59 -16.82 10.33
N LYS A 515 21.51 -16.28 10.90
CA LYS A 515 21.58 -15.46 12.14
C LYS A 515 22.15 -16.27 13.31
N LYS A 516 21.67 -17.48 13.54
CA LYS A 516 22.12 -18.37 14.63
C LYS A 516 23.61 -18.76 14.46
N SER A 517 24.10 -18.90 13.25
CA SER A 517 25.52 -19.22 12.98
C SER A 517 26.43 -17.98 12.95
N GLY A 518 25.90 -16.77 13.10
CA GLY A 518 26.65 -15.52 13.04
C GLY A 518 27.15 -15.14 11.64
N MET A 519 26.65 -15.80 10.60
CA MET A 519 27.03 -15.49 9.21
C MET A 519 26.36 -14.24 8.67
N ILE A 520 25.27 -13.80 9.29
CA ILE A 520 24.58 -12.55 8.95
C ILE A 520 24.21 -11.80 10.24
N ASP A 521 24.26 -10.47 10.19
CA ASP A 521 23.88 -9.63 11.34
C ASP A 521 22.39 -9.77 11.63
N ASN A 522 22.06 -10.00 12.91
CA ASN A 522 20.68 -10.06 13.38
C ASN A 522 20.04 -8.67 13.62
N MET A 523 20.78 -7.60 13.35
CA MET A 523 20.36 -6.20 13.49
C MET A 523 19.92 -5.78 14.91
N ILE A 524 20.18 -6.59 15.95
CA ILE A 524 19.85 -6.25 17.34
C ILE A 524 20.66 -5.04 17.80
N ASN A 525 21.96 -5.03 17.47
CA ASN A 525 22.90 -4.00 17.91
C ASN A 525 23.24 -2.95 16.85
N ASN A 526 22.58 -2.97 15.70
CA ASN A 526 22.80 -1.97 14.66
C ASN A 526 22.44 -0.57 15.19
N ILE A 527 23.43 0.34 15.16
CA ILE A 527 23.32 1.67 15.78
C ILE A 527 22.29 2.54 15.06
N ASP A 528 22.28 2.52 13.73
CA ASP A 528 21.38 3.34 12.92
C ASP A 528 19.91 2.97 13.17
N VAL A 529 19.64 1.65 13.26
CA VAL A 529 18.30 1.15 13.57
C VAL A 529 17.88 1.54 15.00
N LYS A 530 18.79 1.41 15.98
CA LYS A 530 18.48 1.77 17.37
C LYS A 530 18.19 3.25 17.54
N GLU A 531 19.08 4.11 17.04
CA GLU A 531 18.93 5.57 17.17
C GLU A 531 17.66 6.04 16.50
N ARG A 532 17.38 5.55 15.27
CA ARG A 532 16.16 5.92 14.55
C ARG A 532 14.90 5.37 15.22
N THR A 533 14.95 4.16 15.79
CA THR A 533 13.84 3.59 16.57
C THR A 533 13.48 4.46 17.77
N GLU A 534 14.49 4.88 18.55
CA GLU A 534 14.27 5.74 19.72
C GLU A 534 13.82 7.15 19.33
N ASP A 535 14.34 7.70 18.25
CA ASP A 535 13.89 8.98 17.70
C ASP A 535 12.38 8.94 17.35
N LEU A 536 11.96 7.99 16.52
CA LEU A 536 10.55 7.82 16.14
C LEU A 536 9.64 7.55 17.35
N TYR A 537 10.09 6.71 18.28
CA TYR A 537 9.34 6.37 19.47
C TYR A 537 9.13 7.59 20.39
N ASN A 538 10.19 8.33 20.70
CA ASN A 538 10.12 9.47 21.61
C ASN A 538 9.32 10.64 21.01
N GLU A 539 9.56 10.95 19.73
CA GLU A 539 8.86 12.03 19.05
C GLU A 539 7.36 11.72 18.93
N VAL A 540 6.97 10.50 18.57
CA VAL A 540 5.55 10.13 18.48
C VAL A 540 4.87 10.18 19.85
N LYS A 541 5.54 9.76 20.93
CA LYS A 541 5.00 9.93 22.31
C LYS A 541 4.79 11.40 22.66
N SER A 542 5.74 12.26 22.33
CA SER A 542 5.63 13.71 22.53
C SER A 542 4.47 14.32 21.74
N ILE A 543 4.32 13.91 20.47
CA ILE A 543 3.21 14.35 19.62
C ILE A 543 1.87 13.93 20.21
N VAL A 544 1.74 12.68 20.67
CA VAL A 544 0.50 12.18 21.28
C VAL A 544 0.17 12.93 22.56
N ALA A 545 1.15 13.19 23.43
CA ALA A 545 0.95 13.99 24.63
C ALA A 545 0.45 15.42 24.30
N THR A 546 1.01 16.01 23.23
CA THR A 546 0.55 17.32 22.75
C THR A 546 -0.88 17.26 22.20
N ILE A 547 -1.23 16.22 21.44
CA ILE A 547 -2.59 15.99 20.96
C ILE A 547 -3.58 15.87 22.13
N GLU A 548 -3.27 15.03 23.12
CA GLU A 548 -4.12 14.80 24.29
C GLU A 548 -4.32 16.05 25.14
N SER A 549 -3.34 16.93 25.17
CA SER A 549 -3.43 18.21 25.92
C SER A 549 -4.21 19.29 25.19
N ASN A 550 -4.34 19.21 23.85
CA ASN A 550 -4.88 20.32 23.03
C ASN A 550 -6.15 19.96 22.24
N ILE A 551 -6.48 18.67 22.11
CA ILE A 551 -7.67 18.23 21.37
C ILE A 551 -8.60 17.51 22.34
N PRO A 552 -9.81 18.02 22.57
CA PRO A 552 -10.83 17.33 23.37
C PRO A 552 -11.18 15.97 22.75
N GLU A 553 -11.30 14.94 23.58
CA GLU A 553 -11.65 13.58 23.13
C GLU A 553 -10.91 13.11 21.86
N PRO A 554 -9.57 13.08 21.85
CA PRO A 554 -8.77 12.91 20.65
C PRO A 554 -9.02 11.57 19.93
N TYR A 555 -9.58 10.58 20.63
CA TYR A 555 -9.93 9.25 20.11
C TYR A 555 -11.39 9.13 19.65
N SER A 556 -12.16 10.21 19.69
CA SER A 556 -13.49 10.31 19.08
C SER A 556 -13.40 10.55 17.57
N ALA A 557 -14.51 10.40 16.84
CA ALA A 557 -14.55 10.72 15.41
C ALA A 557 -14.19 12.18 15.13
N GLU A 558 -14.64 13.11 16.00
CA GLU A 558 -14.34 14.53 15.91
C GLU A 558 -12.86 14.82 16.22
N GLY A 559 -12.32 14.17 17.25
CA GLY A 559 -10.90 14.31 17.61
C GLY A 559 -9.99 13.81 16.50
N LEU A 560 -10.23 12.61 15.97
CA LEU A 560 -9.46 12.04 14.85
C LEU A 560 -9.56 12.89 13.59
N TYR A 561 -10.75 13.43 13.28
CA TYR A 561 -10.93 14.38 12.19
C TYR A 561 -10.10 15.65 12.41
N THR A 562 -10.16 16.22 13.61
CA THR A 562 -9.44 17.45 13.98
C THR A 562 -7.92 17.27 13.87
N ILE A 563 -7.38 16.12 14.31
CA ILE A 563 -5.96 15.78 14.17
C ILE A 563 -5.53 15.87 12.69
N PHE A 564 -6.32 15.30 11.79
CA PHE A 564 -6.03 15.32 10.37
C PHE A 564 -6.21 16.72 9.74
N ALA A 565 -7.33 17.38 10.02
CA ALA A 565 -7.64 18.70 9.48
C ALA A 565 -6.63 19.78 9.92
N LYS A 566 -6.04 19.66 11.12
CA LYS A 566 -4.97 20.55 11.60
C LYS A 566 -3.61 20.29 10.92
N GLY A 567 -3.46 19.23 10.13
CA GLY A 567 -2.21 18.89 9.44
C GLY A 567 -1.11 18.35 10.37
N ILE A 568 -1.50 17.74 11.51
CA ILE A 568 -0.56 17.03 12.39
C ILE A 568 0.11 15.89 11.63
N MET A 569 -0.64 15.23 10.77
CA MET A 569 -0.16 14.20 9.84
C MET A 569 -0.16 14.76 8.41
N PRO A 570 0.99 15.19 7.85
CA PRO A 570 1.08 15.72 6.51
C PRO A 570 0.76 14.69 5.43
N VAL A 571 0.08 15.14 4.39
CA VAL A 571 -0.24 14.37 3.17
C VAL A 571 -0.15 15.27 1.93
N PRO A 572 1.06 15.70 1.53
CA PRO A 572 1.27 16.66 0.44
C PRO A 572 0.63 16.23 -0.89
N TYR A 573 0.48 14.93 -1.11
CA TYR A 573 -0.06 14.34 -2.34
C TYR A 573 -1.52 13.89 -2.20
N LEU A 574 -2.29 14.54 -1.32
CA LEU A 574 -3.74 14.33 -1.23
C LEU A 574 -4.40 14.77 -2.55
N TRP A 575 -5.28 13.94 -3.10
CA TRP A 575 -5.90 14.16 -4.41
C TRP A 575 -7.14 15.03 -4.31
N GLU A 576 -8.09 14.62 -3.49
CA GLU A 576 -9.36 15.31 -3.26
C GLU A 576 -9.40 15.96 -1.88
N GLY A 577 -10.37 16.84 -1.63
CA GLY A 577 -10.52 17.49 -0.32
C GLY A 577 -9.41 18.47 0.03
N ARG A 578 -8.62 18.94 -0.95
CA ARG A 578 -7.42 19.76 -0.72
C ARG A 578 -7.70 21.07 0.01
N GLU A 579 -8.85 21.71 -0.24
CA GLU A 579 -9.25 22.94 0.46
C GLU A 579 -9.60 22.67 1.93
N GLU A 580 -10.33 21.57 2.20
CA GLU A 580 -10.69 21.15 3.55
C GLU A 580 -9.44 20.81 4.37
N PHE A 581 -8.47 20.10 3.75
CA PHE A 581 -7.25 19.64 4.41
C PHE A 581 -6.00 20.45 4.03
N LYS A 582 -6.16 21.74 3.70
CA LYS A 582 -5.05 22.62 3.31
C LYS A 582 -3.89 22.65 4.31
N GLU A 583 -4.17 22.50 5.61
CA GLU A 583 -3.14 22.44 6.64
C GLU A 583 -2.32 21.13 6.57
N ALA A 584 -2.90 20.03 6.10
CA ALA A 584 -2.19 18.75 5.94
C ALA A 584 -1.37 18.69 4.65
N ILE A 585 -1.80 19.40 3.59
CA ILE A 585 -1.10 19.39 2.29
C ILE A 585 -0.01 20.46 2.14
N LYS A 586 0.08 21.41 3.04
CA LYS A 586 1.05 22.52 2.94
C LYS A 586 2.50 22.13 3.20
N TRP A 587 2.71 21.02 3.87
CA TRP A 587 4.03 20.54 4.25
C TRP A 587 4.70 19.81 3.08
N LYS A 588 5.98 20.07 2.87
CA LYS A 588 6.80 19.30 1.93
C LYS A 588 7.42 18.11 2.67
N THR A 589 7.51 16.99 2.00
CA THR A 589 8.24 15.80 2.51
C THR A 589 9.28 15.38 1.48
N GLY A 590 10.36 14.77 1.95
CA GLY A 590 11.44 14.29 1.10
C GLY A 590 12.19 13.13 1.73
N LEU A 591 12.99 12.45 0.91
CA LEU A 591 13.86 11.37 1.33
C LEU A 591 15.13 11.95 1.99
N VAL A 592 15.32 11.68 3.27
CA VAL A 592 16.50 12.13 4.03
C VAL A 592 17.14 10.94 4.74
N ASN A 593 18.34 10.57 4.31
CA ASN A 593 19.08 9.40 4.80
C ASN A 593 18.25 8.11 4.76
N GLY A 594 17.53 7.91 3.66
CA GLY A 594 16.71 6.72 3.42
C GLY A 594 15.38 6.66 4.15
N GLY A 595 15.00 7.68 4.94
CA GLY A 595 13.68 7.84 5.57
C GLY A 595 12.92 9.04 5.04
N ILE A 596 11.60 9.04 5.15
CA ILE A 596 10.76 10.16 4.71
C ILE A 596 10.58 11.15 5.86
N LYS A 597 10.95 12.41 5.64
CA LYS A 597 10.84 13.49 6.63
C LYS A 597 10.14 14.71 6.07
N VAL A 598 9.47 15.49 6.92
CA VAL A 598 9.05 16.84 6.55
C VAL A 598 10.29 17.70 6.40
N ILE A 599 10.36 18.48 5.30
CA ILE A 599 11.50 19.34 4.97
C ILE A 599 11.08 20.80 4.83
N ASP A 600 12.01 21.71 5.11
CA ASP A 600 11.85 23.14 4.88
C ASP A 600 12.06 23.49 3.39
N ASP A 601 11.96 24.78 3.04
CA ASP A 601 12.18 25.24 1.66
C ASP A 601 13.61 25.08 1.15
N ASN A 602 14.58 24.85 2.05
CA ASN A 602 15.97 24.56 1.74
C ASN A 602 16.27 23.06 1.65
N GLY A 603 15.27 22.20 1.87
CA GLY A 603 15.43 20.75 1.87
C GLY A 603 15.95 20.15 3.20
N ASN A 604 16.06 20.94 4.26
CA ASN A 604 16.50 20.45 5.56
C ASN A 604 15.34 19.79 6.32
N PRO A 605 15.57 18.68 7.06
CA PRO A 605 14.54 18.06 7.86
C PRO A 605 14.06 18.98 8.98
N MET A 606 12.74 19.12 9.10
CA MET A 606 12.12 19.88 10.19
C MET A 606 11.96 18.99 11.43
N ASN A 607 12.19 19.60 12.60
CA ASN A 607 11.91 18.92 13.87
C ASN A 607 10.40 18.73 14.05
N PRO A 608 9.90 17.49 14.27
CA PRO A 608 8.46 17.21 14.37
C PRO A 608 7.79 17.93 15.54
N GLY A 609 8.42 17.96 16.72
CA GLY A 609 7.88 18.61 17.90
C GLY A 609 7.70 20.11 17.70
N LEU A 610 8.68 20.81 17.11
CA LEU A 610 8.57 22.24 16.79
C LEU A 610 7.47 22.48 15.76
N ARG A 611 7.35 21.64 14.74
CA ARG A 611 6.27 21.73 13.75
C ARG A 611 4.89 21.60 14.40
N ILE A 612 4.72 20.63 15.28
CA ILE A 612 3.45 20.42 15.98
C ILE A 612 3.11 21.58 16.93
N GLN A 613 4.10 22.12 17.65
CA GLN A 613 3.90 23.31 18.48
C GLN A 613 3.40 24.50 17.65
N GLN A 614 3.96 24.75 16.47
CA GLN A 614 3.49 25.81 15.57
C GLN A 614 2.04 25.64 15.12
N ILE A 615 1.54 24.38 15.02
CA ILE A 615 0.14 24.11 14.65
C ILE A 615 -0.82 24.55 15.77
N PHE A 616 -0.44 24.41 17.03
CA PHE A 616 -1.29 24.76 18.18
C PHE A 616 -1.11 26.20 18.67
N MET A 617 -0.05 26.90 18.27
CA MET A 617 0.15 28.32 18.58
C MET A 617 -0.62 29.27 17.64
N ARG A 618 -1.15 28.75 16.54
CA ARG A 618 -2.02 29.47 15.58
C ARG A 618 -3.50 29.25 15.88
#